data_c513f5a24dcfffffc515ca8ad88e142d
#
_entry.id   c513f5a24dcfffffc515ca8ad88e142d
#
_cell.length_a   1.000
_cell.length_b   1.000
_cell.length_c   1.000
_cell.angle_alpha   90.00
_cell.angle_beta   90.00
_cell.angle_gamma   90.00
#
_symmetry.space_group_name_H-M   'P 1'
#
loop_
_entity.id
_entity.type
_entity.pdbx_description
1 polymer ?
#
loop_
_entity_poly.entity_id
_entity_poly.type
_entity_poly.pdbx_seq_one_letter_code
_entity_poly.pdbx_strand_id
1 'polypeptide(L)'
;MSLPAKNPSARAGESTAPKAIIGVSLKMYFGYQRSVDYCRDVAAIAFAHPAIQNGDIELFVLPTLPVLPEAARILGTAGAAAGAQDIFWEDEGAFTGEVGGRTVAELGGRYAEVGHAERRRIFGEDDTVIGLKTAAAYRNGLTPILCVGELHAGSPEEAIAQCSAEIDAALNRAQSLGPAGRTIVAYEPQWAIGAPEPATPEYISAVITGLDAHLRALPGQADSRVIYGGSAGPGLITKLDSAVAGLFLGRFAHDPKALKTILDEAAARLGLLAGTAAKA
;
A
#
# COMPACT_ATOMS: atom_id res chain seq x y z
N MET A 1 -26.03 -20.78 17.79
CA MET A 1 -26.46 -19.42 18.12
C MET A 1 -25.71 -18.45 17.23
N SER A 2 -26.38 -17.96 16.18
CA SER A 2 -25.79 -17.02 15.22
C SER A 2 -25.87 -15.61 15.79
N LEU A 3 -24.74 -14.91 15.86
CA LEU A 3 -24.72 -13.48 16.19
C LEU A 3 -25.20 -12.69 14.97
N PRO A 4 -26.04 -11.67 15.15
CA PRO A 4 -26.51 -10.86 14.04
C PRO A 4 -25.39 -9.96 13.51
N ALA A 5 -25.20 -9.94 12.18
CA ALA A 5 -24.36 -9.01 11.48
C ALA A 5 -24.85 -7.58 11.75
N LYS A 6 -24.00 -6.73 12.32
CA LYS A 6 -24.24 -5.29 12.39
C LYS A 6 -24.10 -4.71 10.98
N ASN A 7 -25.23 -4.30 10.42
CA ASN A 7 -25.30 -3.52 9.20
C ASN A 7 -25.00 -2.05 9.59
N PRO A 8 -23.88 -1.43 9.16
CA PRO A 8 -23.69 -0.01 9.39
C PRO A 8 -24.58 0.75 8.41
N SER A 9 -25.53 1.51 8.95
CA SER A 9 -26.32 2.47 8.18
C SER A 9 -25.38 3.49 7.53
N ALA A 10 -25.17 3.36 6.23
CA ALA A 10 -24.46 4.34 5.44
C ALA A 10 -25.20 5.69 5.50
N ARG A 11 -24.53 6.71 6.01
CA ARG A 11 -24.95 8.10 5.80
C ARG A 11 -24.76 8.41 4.31
N ALA A 12 -25.84 8.69 3.63
CA ALA A 12 -25.82 9.05 2.22
C ALA A 12 -25.07 10.38 2.05
N GLY A 13 -23.93 10.33 1.30
CA GLY A 13 -23.23 11.52 0.80
C GLY A 13 -21.74 11.66 1.10
N GLU A 14 -21.15 10.88 2.00
CA GLU A 14 -19.70 10.92 2.22
C GLU A 14 -19.03 9.74 1.50
N SER A 15 -17.93 10.02 0.78
CA SER A 15 -17.08 8.98 0.19
C SER A 15 -16.64 8.01 1.28
N THR A 16 -16.93 6.71 1.11
CA THR A 16 -16.51 5.64 2.03
C THR A 16 -15.03 5.28 1.85
N ALA A 17 -14.32 5.94 0.92
CA ALA A 17 -12.90 5.72 0.70
C ALA A 17 -12.07 6.28 1.85
N PRO A 18 -11.02 5.59 2.29
CA PRO A 18 -10.12 6.05 3.33
C PRO A 18 -9.46 7.37 2.92
N LYS A 19 -9.28 8.26 3.91
CA LYS A 19 -8.67 9.59 3.72
C LYS A 19 -7.15 9.50 3.70
N ALA A 20 -6.58 8.49 4.35
CA ALA A 20 -5.15 8.18 4.29
C ALA A 20 -4.90 6.66 4.23
N ILE A 21 -3.75 6.28 3.70
CA ILE A 21 -3.32 4.89 3.52
C ILE A 21 -1.93 4.74 4.10
N ILE A 22 -1.76 3.82 5.05
CA ILE A 22 -0.45 3.48 5.63
C ILE A 22 -0.23 1.98 5.43
N GLY A 23 0.75 1.64 4.62
CA GLY A 23 1.17 0.28 4.36
C GLY A 23 2.56 -0.01 4.92
N VAL A 24 2.82 -1.26 5.31
CA VAL A 24 4.14 -1.71 5.75
C VAL A 24 4.50 -3.00 5.03
N SER A 25 5.61 -3.00 4.27
CA SER A 25 6.21 -4.23 3.74
C SER A 25 7.34 -4.69 4.68
N LEU A 26 7.20 -5.89 5.25
CA LEU A 26 8.24 -6.47 6.10
C LEU A 26 9.41 -7.00 5.29
N LYS A 27 9.24 -7.11 3.97
CA LYS A 27 10.21 -7.77 3.09
C LYS A 27 10.67 -9.10 3.73
N MET A 28 11.93 -9.45 3.65
CA MET A 28 12.47 -10.68 4.25
C MET A 28 13.35 -10.39 5.49
N TYR A 29 13.03 -9.30 6.21
CA TYR A 29 13.83 -8.91 7.39
C TYR A 29 13.46 -9.68 8.66
N PHE A 30 12.24 -10.21 8.76
CA PHE A 30 11.75 -10.88 9.96
C PHE A 30 11.54 -12.37 9.71
N GLY A 31 11.96 -13.19 10.66
CA GLY A 31 11.54 -14.59 10.73
C GLY A 31 10.08 -14.73 11.18
N TYR A 32 9.55 -15.95 11.16
CA TYR A 32 8.14 -16.24 11.42
C TYR A 32 7.65 -15.61 12.74
N GLN A 33 8.26 -16.00 13.87
CA GLN A 33 7.79 -15.55 15.19
C GLN A 33 7.83 -14.03 15.35
N ARG A 34 8.91 -13.39 14.90
CA ARG A 34 9.04 -11.94 14.95
C ARG A 34 7.99 -11.23 14.09
N SER A 35 7.63 -11.80 12.94
CA SER A 35 6.56 -11.26 12.09
C SER A 35 5.20 -11.36 12.78
N VAL A 36 4.91 -12.48 13.44
CA VAL A 36 3.67 -12.67 14.21
C VAL A 36 3.59 -11.69 15.38
N ASP A 37 4.67 -11.53 16.14
CA ASP A 37 4.71 -10.61 17.27
C ASP A 37 4.55 -9.16 16.80
N TYR A 38 5.22 -8.78 15.71
CA TYR A 38 5.01 -7.48 15.07
C TYR A 38 3.55 -7.25 14.66
N CYS A 39 2.89 -8.24 14.05
CA CYS A 39 1.47 -8.12 13.70
C CYS A 39 0.57 -7.95 14.93
N ARG A 40 0.91 -8.56 16.07
CA ARG A 40 0.19 -8.36 17.34
C ARG A 40 0.34 -6.93 17.86
N ASP A 41 1.56 -6.40 17.82
CA ASP A 41 1.82 -5.01 18.23
C ASP A 41 1.08 -4.02 17.33
N VAL A 42 1.12 -4.23 16.01
CA VAL A 42 0.36 -3.41 15.05
C VAL A 42 -1.15 -3.52 15.28
N ALA A 43 -1.66 -4.72 15.55
CA ALA A 43 -3.07 -4.91 15.86
C ALA A 43 -3.50 -4.17 17.14
N ALA A 44 -2.66 -4.18 18.19
CA ALA A 44 -2.92 -3.42 19.41
C ALA A 44 -2.99 -1.90 19.15
N ILE A 45 -2.06 -1.38 18.32
CA ILE A 45 -2.07 0.02 17.90
C ILE A 45 -3.34 0.33 17.09
N ALA A 46 -3.65 -0.50 16.08
CA ALA A 46 -4.80 -0.30 15.21
C ALA A 46 -6.12 -0.31 15.98
N PHE A 47 -6.29 -1.26 16.90
CA PHE A 47 -7.48 -1.37 17.74
C PHE A 47 -7.71 -0.13 18.62
N ALA A 48 -6.62 0.46 19.13
CA ALA A 48 -6.68 1.65 19.97
C ALA A 48 -6.76 2.97 19.19
N HIS A 49 -6.57 2.95 17.86
CA HIS A 49 -6.46 4.18 17.06
C HIS A 49 -7.79 4.59 16.44
N PRO A 50 -8.45 5.71 16.89
CA PRO A 50 -9.78 6.08 16.43
C PRO A 50 -9.92 6.25 14.92
N ALA A 51 -8.93 6.85 14.25
CA ALA A 51 -8.99 7.06 12.80
C ALA A 51 -8.96 5.75 11.99
N ILE A 52 -8.37 4.68 12.54
CA ILE A 52 -8.41 3.35 11.91
C ILE A 52 -9.79 2.71 12.18
N GLN A 53 -10.28 2.78 13.42
CA GLN A 53 -11.58 2.21 13.78
C GLN A 53 -12.75 2.86 13.04
N ASN A 54 -12.63 4.14 12.71
CA ASN A 54 -13.63 4.88 11.92
C ASN A 54 -13.48 4.68 10.40
N GLY A 55 -12.41 4.03 9.94
CA GLY A 55 -12.11 3.85 8.50
C GLY A 55 -11.49 5.08 7.81
N ASP A 56 -11.09 6.09 8.57
CA ASP A 56 -10.42 7.27 8.01
C ASP A 56 -8.99 6.95 7.54
N ILE A 57 -8.30 6.04 8.25
CA ILE A 57 -6.98 5.52 7.88
C ILE A 57 -7.07 4.03 7.55
N GLU A 58 -6.66 3.67 6.36
CA GLU A 58 -6.46 2.29 5.92
C GLU A 58 -5.04 1.85 6.32
N LEU A 59 -4.94 0.80 7.14
CA LEU A 59 -3.68 0.24 7.59
C LEU A 59 -3.53 -1.19 7.10
N PHE A 60 -2.39 -1.52 6.48
CA PHE A 60 -2.08 -2.89 6.10
C PHE A 60 -0.60 -3.25 6.32
N VAL A 61 -0.36 -4.55 6.48
CA VAL A 61 0.98 -5.14 6.61
C VAL A 61 1.14 -6.25 5.58
N LEU A 62 2.28 -6.28 4.90
CA LEU A 62 2.69 -7.34 3.98
C LEU A 62 3.82 -8.17 4.62
N PRO A 63 3.51 -9.25 5.33
CA PRO A 63 4.51 -10.17 5.86
C PRO A 63 5.04 -11.11 4.76
N THR A 64 6.05 -11.94 5.07
CA THR A 64 6.39 -13.07 4.23
C THR A 64 5.20 -14.04 4.16
N LEU A 65 5.01 -14.68 3.00
CA LEU A 65 3.82 -15.46 2.68
C LEU A 65 3.45 -16.55 3.72
N PRO A 66 4.41 -17.30 4.32
CA PRO A 66 4.08 -18.27 5.37
C PRO A 66 3.42 -17.69 6.63
N VAL A 67 3.54 -16.36 6.84
CA VAL A 67 2.94 -15.65 7.98
C VAL A 67 1.56 -15.09 7.65
N LEU A 68 1.21 -14.99 6.36
CA LEU A 68 0.00 -14.32 5.89
C LEU A 68 -1.28 -14.79 6.60
N PRO A 69 -1.56 -16.10 6.76
CA PRO A 69 -2.81 -16.55 7.40
C PRO A 69 -2.95 -16.04 8.84
N GLU A 70 -1.86 -16.12 9.61
CA GLU A 70 -1.86 -15.67 10.99
C GLU A 70 -1.91 -14.13 11.09
N ALA A 71 -1.19 -13.42 10.20
CA ALA A 71 -1.25 -11.97 10.10
C ALA A 71 -2.66 -11.48 9.75
N ALA A 72 -3.32 -12.09 8.77
CA ALA A 72 -4.68 -11.75 8.37
C ALA A 72 -5.68 -11.93 9.53
N ARG A 73 -5.56 -13.04 10.27
CA ARG A 73 -6.38 -13.31 11.44
C ARG A 73 -6.16 -12.27 12.55
N ILE A 74 -4.91 -11.91 12.85
CA ILE A 74 -4.56 -10.97 13.93
C ILE A 74 -5.01 -9.54 13.56
N LEU A 75 -4.59 -9.05 12.37
CA LEU A 75 -4.84 -7.68 11.94
C LEU A 75 -6.33 -7.43 11.64
N GLY A 76 -7.03 -8.42 11.07
CA GLY A 76 -8.43 -8.30 10.70
C GLY A 76 -9.35 -8.05 11.90
N THR A 77 -9.02 -8.56 13.10
CA THR A 77 -9.79 -8.31 14.32
C THR A 77 -9.59 -6.89 14.87
N ALA A 78 -8.60 -6.17 14.38
CA ALA A 78 -8.20 -4.85 14.86
C ALA A 78 -8.47 -3.71 13.87
N GLY A 79 -9.17 -3.98 12.75
CA GLY A 79 -9.45 -2.97 11.73
C GLY A 79 -8.29 -2.70 10.76
N ALA A 80 -7.23 -3.50 10.82
CA ALA A 80 -6.13 -3.49 9.86
C ALA A 80 -6.20 -4.72 8.94
N ALA A 81 -5.39 -4.76 7.88
CA ALA A 81 -5.42 -5.86 6.93
C ALA A 81 -4.02 -6.42 6.64
N ALA A 82 -3.97 -7.61 6.06
CA ALA A 82 -2.75 -8.22 5.56
C ALA A 82 -2.80 -8.40 4.05
N GLY A 83 -1.63 -8.55 3.41
CA GLY A 83 -1.51 -8.88 2.00
C GLY A 83 -0.19 -9.58 1.70
N ALA A 84 0.00 -9.94 0.43
CA ALA A 84 1.20 -10.61 -0.05
C ALA A 84 2.20 -9.60 -0.63
N GLN A 85 3.49 -9.89 -0.47
CA GLN A 85 4.59 -9.11 -1.05
C GLN A 85 4.80 -9.40 -2.55
N ASP A 86 4.14 -10.40 -3.08
CA ASP A 86 4.08 -10.78 -4.49
C ASP A 86 3.02 -11.85 -4.70
N ILE A 87 2.54 -12.00 -5.95
CA ILE A 87 1.67 -13.10 -6.38
C ILE A 87 2.08 -13.58 -7.76
N PHE A 88 1.72 -14.82 -8.08
CA PHE A 88 1.81 -15.31 -9.45
C PHE A 88 0.59 -14.88 -10.27
N TRP A 89 0.74 -14.81 -11.59
CA TRP A 89 -0.34 -14.35 -12.48
C TRP A 89 -1.37 -15.42 -12.84
N GLU A 90 -1.07 -16.70 -12.61
CA GLU A 90 -2.05 -17.79 -12.73
C GLU A 90 -2.60 -18.15 -11.36
N ASP A 91 -3.85 -18.60 -11.30
CA ASP A 91 -4.51 -18.97 -10.05
C ASP A 91 -4.15 -20.39 -9.62
N GLU A 92 -3.87 -21.27 -10.59
CA GLU A 92 -3.49 -22.66 -10.38
C GLU A 92 -2.76 -23.21 -11.61
N GLY A 93 -2.02 -24.31 -11.46
CA GLY A 93 -1.32 -24.96 -12.56
C GLY A 93 0.03 -25.54 -12.19
N ALA A 94 0.81 -25.91 -13.22
CA ALA A 94 2.13 -26.52 -13.07
C ALA A 94 3.24 -25.47 -12.85
N PHE A 95 3.13 -24.72 -11.76
CA PHE A 95 4.03 -23.60 -11.41
C PHE A 95 4.65 -23.85 -10.04
N THR A 96 5.56 -24.83 -9.98
CA THR A 96 6.19 -25.27 -8.73
C THR A 96 6.83 -24.12 -7.96
N GLY A 97 6.35 -23.87 -6.74
CA GLY A 97 6.87 -22.83 -5.83
C GLY A 97 6.12 -21.51 -5.88
N GLU A 98 5.27 -21.28 -6.88
CA GLU A 98 4.48 -20.06 -7.01
C GLU A 98 3.20 -20.08 -6.16
N VAL A 99 2.71 -18.89 -5.82
CA VAL A 99 1.45 -18.72 -5.08
C VAL A 99 0.56 -17.73 -5.82
N GLY A 100 -0.58 -18.23 -6.30
CA GLY A 100 -1.57 -17.42 -7.01
C GLY A 100 -2.39 -16.50 -6.10
N GLY A 101 -2.98 -15.48 -6.70
CA GLY A 101 -3.84 -14.52 -6.01
C GLY A 101 -5.04 -15.17 -5.31
N ARG A 102 -5.59 -16.26 -5.87
CA ARG A 102 -6.67 -17.04 -5.26
C ARG A 102 -6.28 -17.54 -3.86
N THR A 103 -5.13 -18.18 -3.74
CA THR A 103 -4.65 -18.67 -2.44
C THR A 103 -4.44 -17.53 -1.45
N VAL A 104 -3.90 -16.41 -1.89
CA VAL A 104 -3.73 -15.21 -1.03
C VAL A 104 -5.07 -14.72 -0.51
N ALA A 105 -6.11 -14.64 -1.36
CA ALA A 105 -7.46 -14.23 -0.95
C ALA A 105 -8.10 -15.24 0.02
N GLU A 106 -7.98 -16.55 -0.24
CA GLU A 106 -8.47 -17.62 0.65
C GLU A 106 -7.81 -17.58 2.03
N LEU A 107 -6.55 -17.16 2.13
CA LEU A 107 -5.82 -16.97 3.38
C LEU A 107 -6.18 -15.66 4.10
N GLY A 108 -7.12 -14.88 3.56
CA GLY A 108 -7.58 -13.61 4.14
C GLY A 108 -6.74 -12.39 3.77
N GLY A 109 -5.83 -12.53 2.80
CA GLY A 109 -5.11 -11.40 2.21
C GLY A 109 -6.06 -10.48 1.45
N ARG A 110 -5.78 -9.17 1.49
CA ARG A 110 -6.57 -8.13 0.80
C ARG A 110 -5.76 -7.36 -0.22
N TYR A 111 -4.44 -7.44 -0.16
CA TYR A 111 -3.51 -6.69 -0.99
C TYR A 111 -2.50 -7.62 -1.64
N ALA A 112 -2.01 -7.21 -2.81
CA ALA A 112 -0.87 -7.83 -3.48
C ALA A 112 0.08 -6.74 -3.96
N GLU A 113 1.31 -6.71 -3.45
CA GLU A 113 2.37 -5.86 -3.96
C GLU A 113 2.81 -6.40 -5.33
N VAL A 114 2.91 -5.53 -6.33
CA VAL A 114 3.30 -5.87 -7.70
C VAL A 114 4.29 -4.85 -8.24
N GLY A 115 5.29 -5.33 -8.97
CA GLY A 115 6.23 -4.47 -9.67
C GLY A 115 7.26 -3.77 -8.81
N HIS A 116 7.45 -4.20 -7.54
CA HIS A 116 8.47 -3.61 -6.67
C HIS A 116 9.86 -3.64 -7.33
N ALA A 117 10.65 -2.58 -7.15
CA ALA A 117 11.96 -2.40 -7.77
C ALA A 117 12.92 -3.59 -7.56
N GLU A 118 12.87 -4.26 -6.40
CA GLU A 118 13.66 -5.47 -6.15
C GLU A 118 13.25 -6.62 -7.07
N ARG A 119 11.95 -6.78 -7.36
CA ARG A 119 11.45 -7.84 -8.24
C ARG A 119 11.80 -7.58 -9.69
N ARG A 120 11.68 -6.33 -10.13
CA ARG A 120 12.16 -5.91 -11.46
C ARG A 120 13.66 -6.20 -11.61
N ARG A 121 14.48 -5.77 -10.66
CA ARG A 121 15.94 -5.87 -10.71
C ARG A 121 16.49 -7.29 -10.51
N ILE A 122 15.95 -8.05 -9.54
CA ILE A 122 16.52 -9.35 -9.12
C ILE A 122 15.90 -10.51 -9.91
N PHE A 123 14.60 -10.44 -10.17
CA PHE A 123 13.82 -11.53 -10.78
C PHE A 123 13.44 -11.25 -12.24
N GLY A 124 13.80 -10.06 -12.78
CA GLY A 124 13.57 -9.71 -14.19
C GLY A 124 12.11 -9.48 -14.55
N GLU A 125 11.27 -9.10 -13.58
CA GLU A 125 9.85 -8.81 -13.86
C GLU A 125 9.75 -7.54 -14.72
N ASP A 126 9.22 -7.71 -15.92
CA ASP A 126 8.93 -6.63 -16.87
C ASP A 126 7.48 -6.13 -16.74
N ASP A 127 7.14 -5.10 -17.50
CA ASP A 127 5.79 -4.52 -17.48
C ASP A 127 4.71 -5.50 -17.94
N THR A 128 5.06 -6.50 -18.77
CA THR A 128 4.14 -7.57 -19.17
C THR A 128 3.76 -8.42 -17.96
N VAL A 129 4.75 -8.90 -17.21
CA VAL A 129 4.56 -9.70 -15.98
C VAL A 129 3.78 -8.90 -14.94
N ILE A 130 4.13 -7.62 -14.76
CA ILE A 130 3.46 -6.74 -13.80
C ILE A 130 1.99 -6.54 -14.16
N GLY A 131 1.68 -6.32 -15.44
CA GLY A 131 0.30 -6.22 -15.90
C GLY A 131 -0.50 -7.52 -15.71
N LEU A 132 0.12 -8.70 -15.92
CA LEU A 132 -0.50 -10.00 -15.64
C LEU A 132 -0.78 -10.19 -14.14
N LYS A 133 0.16 -9.84 -13.27
CA LYS A 133 -0.01 -9.90 -11.81
C LYS A 133 -1.07 -8.92 -11.32
N THR A 134 -1.14 -7.72 -11.89
CA THR A 134 -2.18 -6.73 -11.60
C THR A 134 -3.56 -7.28 -11.96
N ALA A 135 -3.70 -7.93 -13.13
CA ALA A 135 -4.93 -8.62 -13.53
C ALA A 135 -5.31 -9.76 -12.57
N ALA A 136 -4.32 -10.54 -12.12
CA ALA A 136 -4.53 -11.62 -11.16
C ALA A 136 -5.00 -11.08 -9.81
N ALA A 137 -4.46 -9.95 -9.34
CA ALA A 137 -4.94 -9.29 -8.13
C ALA A 137 -6.41 -8.91 -8.25
N TYR A 138 -6.80 -8.21 -9.31
CA TYR A 138 -8.19 -7.82 -9.54
C TYR A 138 -9.13 -9.01 -9.63
N ARG A 139 -8.77 -10.03 -10.41
CA ARG A 139 -9.58 -11.24 -10.61
C ARG A 139 -9.89 -11.96 -9.31
N ASN A 140 -8.99 -11.87 -8.34
CA ASN A 140 -9.13 -12.51 -7.03
C ASN A 140 -9.61 -11.56 -5.92
N GLY A 141 -10.10 -10.36 -6.26
CA GLY A 141 -10.62 -9.39 -5.29
C GLY A 141 -9.55 -8.77 -4.39
N LEU A 142 -8.28 -8.87 -4.79
CA LEU A 142 -7.18 -8.20 -4.09
C LEU A 142 -6.99 -6.79 -4.65
N THR A 143 -6.61 -5.86 -3.78
CA THR A 143 -6.18 -4.52 -4.21
C THR A 143 -4.68 -4.58 -4.55
N PRO A 144 -4.27 -4.37 -5.82
CA PRO A 144 -2.86 -4.30 -6.16
C PRO A 144 -2.22 -3.05 -5.56
N ILE A 145 -1.01 -3.22 -5.00
CA ILE A 145 -0.10 -2.14 -4.66
C ILE A 145 0.93 -2.11 -5.77
N LEU A 146 0.68 -1.26 -6.77
CA LEU A 146 1.52 -1.15 -7.95
C LEU A 146 2.70 -0.22 -7.65
N CYS A 147 3.91 -0.78 -7.57
CA CYS A 147 5.14 -0.03 -7.35
C CYS A 147 5.65 0.51 -8.68
N VAL A 148 5.88 1.82 -8.73
CA VAL A 148 6.45 2.55 -9.86
C VAL A 148 7.52 3.52 -9.37
N GLY A 149 8.50 3.83 -10.21
CA GLY A 149 9.53 4.80 -9.83
C GLY A 149 10.68 4.89 -10.82
N GLU A 150 11.11 6.09 -11.08
CA GLU A 150 12.22 6.37 -11.98
C GLU A 150 13.58 5.89 -11.41
N LEU A 151 14.45 5.45 -12.32
CA LEU A 151 15.79 4.90 -11.99
C LEU A 151 16.78 5.98 -11.56
N HIS A 152 16.69 7.17 -12.16
CA HIS A 152 17.64 8.25 -11.98
C HIS A 152 16.95 9.53 -11.51
N ALA A 153 17.61 10.28 -10.63
CA ALA A 153 17.12 11.59 -10.23
C ALA A 153 17.05 12.51 -11.47
N GLY A 154 15.92 13.20 -11.61
CA GLY A 154 15.62 14.11 -12.70
C GLY A 154 14.63 15.18 -12.27
N SER A 155 13.95 15.83 -13.22
CA SER A 155 12.88 16.75 -12.90
C SER A 155 11.59 15.99 -12.48
N PRO A 156 10.70 16.62 -11.73
CA PRO A 156 9.38 16.03 -11.42
C PRO A 156 8.60 15.63 -12.68
N GLU A 157 8.68 16.42 -13.75
CA GLU A 157 7.99 16.18 -15.02
C GLU A 157 8.48 14.90 -15.71
N GLU A 158 9.80 14.66 -15.69
CA GLU A 158 10.40 13.44 -16.22
C GLU A 158 9.98 12.22 -15.42
N ALA A 159 9.97 12.33 -14.08
CA ALA A 159 9.49 11.26 -13.19
C ALA A 159 8.00 10.95 -13.41
N ILE A 160 7.15 11.99 -13.52
CA ILE A 160 5.73 11.82 -13.82
C ILE A 160 5.55 11.11 -15.16
N ALA A 161 6.26 11.51 -16.21
CA ALA A 161 6.13 10.90 -17.52
C ALA A 161 6.52 9.42 -17.51
N GLN A 162 7.65 9.08 -16.87
CA GLN A 162 8.10 7.69 -16.76
C GLN A 162 7.14 6.84 -15.93
N CYS A 163 6.79 7.28 -14.73
CA CYS A 163 5.90 6.53 -13.84
C CYS A 163 4.48 6.40 -14.40
N SER A 164 3.97 7.41 -15.11
CA SER A 164 2.67 7.31 -15.80
C SER A 164 2.69 6.25 -16.89
N ALA A 165 3.80 6.13 -17.64
CA ALA A 165 3.94 5.06 -18.64
C ALA A 165 3.95 3.66 -18.00
N GLU A 166 4.61 3.50 -16.84
CA GLU A 166 4.59 2.23 -16.07
C GLU A 166 3.18 1.91 -15.56
N ILE A 167 2.44 2.90 -15.05
CA ILE A 167 1.04 2.75 -14.63
C ILE A 167 0.17 2.33 -15.82
N ASP A 168 0.29 3.02 -16.94
CA ASP A 168 -0.49 2.73 -18.15
C ASP A 168 -0.20 1.32 -18.68
N ALA A 169 1.06 0.91 -18.72
CA ALA A 169 1.44 -0.43 -19.17
C ALA A 169 0.77 -1.52 -18.30
N ALA A 170 0.85 -1.38 -16.97
CA ALA A 170 0.27 -2.34 -16.04
C ALA A 170 -1.27 -2.36 -16.10
N LEU A 171 -1.91 -1.19 -16.05
CA LEU A 171 -3.37 -1.09 -15.99
C LEU A 171 -4.05 -1.41 -17.31
N ASN A 172 -3.51 -0.97 -18.46
CA ASN A 172 -4.05 -1.32 -19.79
C ASN A 172 -3.93 -2.83 -20.02
N ARG A 173 -2.82 -3.45 -19.64
CA ARG A 173 -2.68 -4.91 -19.72
C ARG A 173 -3.69 -5.61 -18.83
N ALA A 174 -3.86 -5.17 -17.59
CA ALA A 174 -4.83 -5.75 -16.68
C ALA A 174 -6.26 -5.64 -17.18
N GLN A 175 -6.67 -4.48 -17.70
CA GLN A 175 -7.99 -4.24 -18.27
C GLN A 175 -8.28 -5.10 -19.52
N SER A 176 -7.25 -5.40 -20.31
CA SER A 176 -7.40 -6.30 -21.47
C SER A 176 -7.72 -7.76 -21.09
N LEU A 177 -7.53 -8.12 -19.83
CA LEU A 177 -7.69 -9.47 -19.29
C LEU A 177 -8.91 -9.62 -18.36
N GLY A 178 -9.56 -8.53 -17.99
CA GLY A 178 -10.72 -8.57 -17.12
C GLY A 178 -11.10 -7.21 -16.55
N PRO A 179 -12.10 -7.14 -15.68
CA PRO A 179 -12.53 -5.88 -15.08
C PRO A 179 -11.42 -5.29 -14.20
N ALA A 180 -11.24 -3.98 -14.28
CA ALA A 180 -10.37 -3.23 -13.38
C ALA A 180 -11.01 -3.08 -12.00
N GLY A 181 -10.16 -2.86 -10.99
CA GLY A 181 -10.54 -2.53 -9.63
C GLY A 181 -9.74 -1.34 -9.12
N ARG A 182 -9.92 -1.01 -7.85
CA ARG A 182 -9.12 -0.01 -7.16
C ARG A 182 -7.65 -0.43 -7.12
N THR A 183 -6.76 0.53 -7.35
CA THR A 183 -5.30 0.37 -7.25
C THR A 183 -4.74 1.32 -6.20
N ILE A 184 -3.74 0.88 -5.45
CA ILE A 184 -2.83 1.74 -4.71
C ILE A 184 -1.54 1.80 -5.51
N VAL A 185 -1.14 2.99 -5.97
CA VAL A 185 0.16 3.18 -6.61
C VAL A 185 1.16 3.61 -5.54
N ALA A 186 2.22 2.83 -5.35
CA ALA A 186 3.34 3.17 -4.48
C ALA A 186 4.45 3.80 -5.32
N TYR A 187 4.63 5.11 -5.18
CA TYR A 187 5.71 5.82 -5.86
C TYR A 187 7.02 5.67 -5.08
N GLU A 188 7.98 5.01 -5.69
CA GLU A 188 9.27 4.64 -5.11
C GLU A 188 10.42 5.13 -6.00
N PRO A 189 10.87 6.40 -5.92
CA PRO A 189 12.01 6.85 -6.69
C PRO A 189 13.21 5.92 -6.40
N GLN A 190 13.63 5.12 -7.41
CA GLN A 190 14.59 4.02 -7.18
C GLN A 190 15.96 4.54 -6.74
N TRP A 191 16.36 5.72 -7.20
CA TRP A 191 17.57 6.40 -6.77
C TRP A 191 17.57 6.79 -5.28
N ALA A 192 16.38 6.92 -4.65
CA ALA A 192 16.23 7.27 -3.24
C ALA A 192 16.01 6.05 -2.34
N ILE A 193 15.86 4.83 -2.90
CA ILE A 193 15.68 3.60 -2.12
C ILE A 193 16.99 3.26 -1.39
N GLY A 194 16.94 3.24 -0.06
CA GLY A 194 18.12 2.97 0.77
C GLY A 194 19.11 4.12 0.86
N ALA A 195 18.81 5.25 0.25
CA ALA A 195 19.58 6.47 0.42
C ALA A 195 19.51 6.96 1.90
N PRO A 196 20.54 7.70 2.38
CA PRO A 196 20.54 8.27 3.72
C PRO A 196 19.37 9.22 3.96
N GLU A 197 18.97 9.95 2.92
CA GLU A 197 17.85 10.90 2.95
C GLU A 197 16.82 10.54 1.88
N PRO A 198 15.51 10.74 2.17
CA PRO A 198 14.47 10.61 1.15
C PRO A 198 14.62 11.69 0.08
N ALA A 199 13.87 11.55 -1.03
CA ALA A 199 13.65 12.68 -1.94
C ALA A 199 13.02 13.85 -1.15
N THR A 200 13.23 15.10 -1.61
CA THR A 200 12.70 16.25 -0.88
C THR A 200 11.17 16.24 -0.86
N PRO A 201 10.53 16.75 0.21
CA PRO A 201 9.07 16.81 0.29
C PRO A 201 8.41 17.53 -0.91
N GLU A 202 9.05 18.55 -1.45
CA GLU A 202 8.58 19.31 -2.61
C GLU A 202 8.60 18.45 -3.88
N TYR A 203 9.69 17.69 -4.09
CA TYR A 203 9.82 16.77 -5.21
C TYR A 203 8.78 15.66 -5.13
N ILE A 204 8.67 15.00 -3.96
CA ILE A 204 7.67 13.95 -3.71
C ILE A 204 6.26 14.46 -3.98
N SER A 205 5.93 15.63 -3.45
CA SER A 205 4.59 16.23 -3.59
C SER A 205 4.28 16.57 -5.05
N ALA A 206 5.24 17.15 -5.78
CA ALA A 206 5.06 17.48 -7.19
C ALA A 206 4.81 16.23 -8.04
N VAL A 207 5.64 15.19 -7.88
CA VAL A 207 5.50 13.94 -8.65
C VAL A 207 4.17 13.27 -8.32
N ILE A 208 3.85 13.08 -7.03
CA ILE A 208 2.61 12.39 -6.64
C ILE A 208 1.36 13.15 -7.08
N THR A 209 1.37 14.49 -7.04
CA THR A 209 0.24 15.29 -7.55
C THR A 209 -0.01 15.00 -9.03
N GLY A 210 1.04 14.93 -9.85
CA GLY A 210 0.92 14.59 -11.26
C GLY A 210 0.43 13.15 -11.48
N LEU A 211 0.98 12.20 -10.72
CA LEU A 211 0.58 10.79 -10.80
C LEU A 211 -0.87 10.55 -10.32
N ASP A 212 -1.31 11.22 -9.25
CA ASP A 212 -2.70 11.11 -8.76
C ASP A 212 -3.69 11.65 -9.79
N ALA A 213 -3.37 12.79 -10.39
CA ALA A 213 -4.20 13.35 -11.47
C ALA A 213 -4.28 12.41 -12.68
N HIS A 214 -3.15 11.84 -13.11
CA HIS A 214 -3.09 10.87 -14.19
C HIS A 214 -3.89 9.60 -13.86
N LEU A 215 -3.63 8.98 -12.72
CA LEU A 215 -4.26 7.73 -12.29
C LEU A 215 -5.78 7.86 -12.21
N ARG A 216 -6.28 8.93 -11.61
CA ARG A 216 -7.72 9.15 -11.43
C ARG A 216 -8.46 9.48 -12.71
N ALA A 217 -7.76 9.91 -13.75
CA ALA A 217 -8.31 10.11 -15.07
C ALA A 217 -8.50 8.81 -15.87
N LEU A 218 -7.82 7.71 -15.45
CA LEU A 218 -7.94 6.43 -16.10
C LEU A 218 -9.29 5.75 -15.80
N PRO A 219 -9.90 5.03 -16.78
CA PRO A 219 -11.15 4.33 -16.57
C PRO A 219 -11.09 3.36 -15.40
N GLY A 220 -12.08 3.44 -14.49
CA GLY A 220 -12.18 2.56 -13.33
C GLY A 220 -11.23 2.86 -12.18
N GLN A 221 -10.44 3.95 -12.24
CA GLN A 221 -9.42 4.29 -11.22
C GLN A 221 -9.79 5.50 -10.33
N ALA A 222 -11.03 5.96 -10.35
CA ALA A 222 -11.47 7.13 -9.57
C ALA A 222 -11.21 7.00 -8.05
N ASP A 223 -11.30 5.78 -7.51
CA ASP A 223 -11.05 5.47 -6.09
C ASP A 223 -9.60 5.06 -5.79
N SER A 224 -8.76 5.01 -6.83
CA SER A 224 -7.33 4.71 -6.69
C SER A 224 -6.58 5.90 -6.11
N ARG A 225 -5.45 5.63 -5.46
CA ARG A 225 -4.65 6.64 -4.76
C ARG A 225 -3.17 6.38 -4.95
N VAL A 226 -2.40 7.45 -4.86
CA VAL A 226 -0.93 7.39 -4.88
C VAL A 226 -0.38 7.63 -3.49
N ILE A 227 0.52 6.76 -3.04
CA ILE A 227 1.23 6.86 -1.76
C ILE A 227 2.74 6.91 -2.02
N TYR A 228 3.51 7.45 -1.09
CA TYR A 228 4.96 7.49 -1.19
C TYR A 228 5.58 6.25 -0.57
N GLY A 229 6.40 5.52 -1.33
CA GLY A 229 7.06 4.27 -0.94
C GLY A 229 8.59 4.32 -0.85
N GLY A 230 9.19 5.49 -1.04
CA GLY A 230 10.63 5.66 -0.84
C GLY A 230 11.03 5.63 0.64
N SER A 231 12.23 6.13 0.97
CA SER A 231 12.70 6.21 2.36
C SER A 231 11.79 7.15 3.16
N ALA A 232 10.90 6.58 3.99
CA ALA A 232 9.91 7.31 4.78
C ALA A 232 9.92 6.87 6.24
N GLY A 233 9.90 7.85 7.14
CA GLY A 233 9.85 7.67 8.59
C GLY A 233 8.99 8.74 9.25
N PRO A 234 8.94 8.78 10.60
CA PRO A 234 8.25 9.82 11.35
C PRO A 234 8.63 11.23 10.90
N GLY A 235 7.67 12.14 10.84
CA GLY A 235 7.84 13.53 10.44
C GLY A 235 7.72 13.80 8.94
N LEU A 236 7.81 12.79 8.07
CA LEU A 236 7.74 13.02 6.62
C LEU A 236 6.32 13.39 6.17
N ILE A 237 5.32 12.62 6.58
CA ILE A 237 3.92 12.79 6.10
C ILE A 237 3.37 14.19 6.42
N THR A 238 3.86 14.84 7.46
CA THR A 238 3.44 16.19 7.86
C THR A 238 3.98 17.30 6.94
N LYS A 239 4.98 16.96 6.11
CA LYS A 239 5.63 17.90 5.18
C LYS A 239 5.15 17.73 3.73
N LEU A 240 4.38 16.67 3.47
CA LEU A 240 3.91 16.36 2.12
C LEU A 240 2.57 17.05 1.81
N ASP A 241 2.33 17.33 0.53
CA ASP A 241 1.07 17.88 0.04
C ASP A 241 -0.11 16.92 0.30
N SER A 242 -1.32 17.47 0.33
CA SER A 242 -2.56 16.73 0.53
C SER A 242 -2.86 15.69 -0.56
N ALA A 243 -2.31 15.86 -1.75
CA ALA A 243 -2.42 14.88 -2.83
C ALA A 243 -1.72 13.55 -2.51
N VAL A 244 -0.70 13.57 -1.62
CA VAL A 244 -0.05 12.35 -1.15
C VAL A 244 -0.99 11.62 -0.19
N ALA A 245 -1.63 10.55 -0.67
CA ALA A 245 -2.64 9.84 0.11
C ALA A 245 -2.08 9.07 1.31
N GLY A 246 -0.77 8.85 1.41
CA GLY A 246 -0.16 8.15 2.53
C GLY A 246 1.25 7.67 2.26
N LEU A 247 1.67 6.66 3.03
CA LEU A 247 3.03 6.10 2.98
C LEU A 247 3.00 4.58 2.84
N PHE A 248 3.94 4.06 2.06
CA PHE A 248 4.28 2.64 2.01
C PHE A 248 5.66 2.45 2.62
N LEU A 249 5.70 1.84 3.79
CA LEU A 249 6.82 1.88 4.71
C LEU A 249 7.62 0.57 4.68
N GLY A 250 8.93 0.70 4.76
CA GLY A 250 9.86 -0.39 4.99
C GLY A 250 10.44 -0.37 6.41
N ARG A 251 11.77 -0.45 6.53
CA ARG A 251 12.51 -0.62 7.79
C ARG A 251 12.21 0.39 8.89
N PHE A 252 11.87 1.63 8.56
CA PHE A 252 11.54 2.65 9.57
C PHE A 252 10.27 2.32 10.36
N ALA A 253 9.35 1.55 9.79
CA ALA A 253 8.13 1.10 10.47
C ALA A 253 8.28 -0.28 11.15
N HIS A 254 9.46 -0.90 11.14
CA HIS A 254 9.71 -2.16 11.84
C HIS A 254 9.75 -2.00 13.38
N ASP A 255 9.87 -0.76 13.88
CA ASP A 255 9.53 -0.41 15.25
C ASP A 255 8.05 -0.01 15.32
N PRO A 256 7.20 -0.75 16.05
CA PRO A 256 5.78 -0.41 16.19
C PRO A 256 5.54 0.99 16.77
N LYS A 257 6.46 1.53 17.56
CA LYS A 257 6.36 2.90 18.10
C LYS A 257 6.51 3.95 16.99
N ALA A 258 7.46 3.73 16.08
CA ALA A 258 7.62 4.61 14.92
C ALA A 258 6.38 4.55 14.00
N LEU A 259 5.81 3.36 13.78
CA LEU A 259 4.55 3.21 13.04
C LEU A 259 3.41 3.98 13.73
N LYS A 260 3.28 3.86 15.06
CA LYS A 260 2.26 4.61 15.80
C LYS A 260 2.42 6.12 15.62
N THR A 261 3.65 6.63 15.70
CA THR A 261 3.91 8.06 15.46
C THR A 261 3.44 8.49 14.06
N ILE A 262 3.74 7.70 13.03
CA ILE A 262 3.31 7.99 11.65
C ILE A 262 1.77 7.98 11.53
N LEU A 263 1.08 7.06 12.20
CA LEU A 263 -0.39 7.01 12.21
C LEU A 263 -0.98 8.24 12.92
N ASP A 264 -0.42 8.65 14.05
CA ASP A 264 -0.83 9.87 14.77
C ASP A 264 -0.62 11.12 13.88
N GLU A 265 0.52 11.22 13.18
CA GLU A 265 0.81 12.30 12.24
C GLU A 265 -0.16 12.31 11.06
N ALA A 266 -0.48 11.15 10.49
CA ALA A 266 -1.45 11.04 9.41
C ALA A 266 -2.86 11.49 9.87
N ALA A 267 -3.28 11.08 11.07
CA ALA A 267 -4.55 11.50 11.64
C ALA A 267 -4.58 13.00 11.96
N ALA A 268 -3.49 13.57 12.48
CA ALA A 268 -3.37 15.01 12.74
C ALA A 268 -3.46 15.84 11.45
N ARG A 269 -2.80 15.39 10.38
CA ARG A 269 -2.88 16.01 9.05
C ARG A 269 -4.31 16.05 8.51
N LEU A 270 -5.13 15.04 8.83
CA LEU A 270 -6.54 14.98 8.46
C LEU A 270 -7.45 15.79 9.41
N GLY A 271 -6.91 16.43 10.46
CA GLY A 271 -7.68 17.13 11.47
C GLY A 271 -8.49 16.22 12.41
N LEU A 272 -8.14 14.93 12.47
CA LEU A 272 -8.87 13.91 13.24
C LEU A 272 -8.35 13.77 14.68
N LEU A 273 -7.16 14.29 14.97
CA LEU A 273 -6.61 14.42 16.32
C LEU A 273 -6.55 15.91 16.66
N ALA A 274 -7.09 16.32 17.81
CA ALA A 274 -6.85 17.67 18.33
C ALA A 274 -5.35 17.83 18.49
N GLY A 275 -4.78 18.82 17.79
CA GLY A 275 -3.34 19.03 17.74
C GLY A 275 -2.72 19.01 19.13
N THR A 276 -1.81 18.10 19.38
CA THR A 276 -0.79 18.28 20.39
C THR A 276 0.06 19.44 19.90
N ALA A 277 -0.36 20.67 20.24
CA ALA A 277 0.45 21.84 20.03
C ALA A 277 1.83 21.55 20.59
N ALA A 278 2.84 21.57 19.73
CA ALA A 278 4.22 21.53 20.14
C ALA A 278 4.41 22.58 21.21
N LYS A 279 4.63 22.15 22.45
CA LYS A 279 5.21 23.01 23.46
C LYS A 279 6.68 23.15 23.08
N ALA A 280 7.00 24.35 22.64
CA ALA A 280 8.36 24.83 22.41
C ALA A 280 9.27 24.64 23.63
#